data_78ea45cd79bc67cf2f0feb3984f28588
#
_entry.id   78ea45cd79bc67cf2f0feb3984f28588
#
_cell.length_a   1.000
_cell.length_b   1.000
_cell.length_c   1.000
_cell.angle_alpha   90.00
_cell.angle_beta   90.00
_cell.angle_gamma   90.00
#
_symmetry.space_group_name_H-M   'P 1'
#
loop_
_entity.id
_entity.type
_entity.pdbx_description
1 polymer ?
#
loop_
_entity_poly.entity_id
_entity_poly.type
_entity_poly.pdbx_seq_one_letter_code
_entity_poly.pdbx_strand_id
1 'polypeptide(L)'
;MIFPLDEYYVIFDRYSQIQGINHIMENIVCYEKVIIPKGCSFLARYDQEATIDTLELHAHDEVEFQFTLSGYGIRTLGEVSEPFKEMEVLLIPGGMPHNWVYQNPEGTRIQEYSVQFPKGLVTSQLAAFPEFSNIVSFIEGLESAIEIRGEEASLLSSIMMKMITMQPEDRLIALIQMLSSAQKCPDKRYISPENSSNLQDKNFDRIQKVMAYMEEHMSEDLTLGSVADEFCMGKTAFCNFFKRKTGKSFIFALNEMRINRSCMILTRDTHKSIEQIGYSVGFTSPAHFCRMFRRFRGSSPREYRLRINY
;
A
#
# COMPACT_ATOMS: atom_id res chain seq x y z
N MET A 1 -0.46 13.02 26.59
CA MET A 1 -1.47 11.96 26.62
C MET A 1 -0.97 10.92 25.64
N ILE A 2 -0.37 9.84 26.16
CA ILE A 2 0.27 8.78 25.36
C ILE A 2 -0.89 7.92 24.86
N PHE A 3 -1.14 7.91 23.56
CA PHE A 3 -2.08 6.97 22.94
C PHE A 3 -1.46 5.57 23.01
N PRO A 4 -2.20 4.54 23.41
CA PRO A 4 -1.69 3.18 23.49
C PRO A 4 -1.37 2.67 22.08
N LEU A 5 -0.20 2.03 21.98
CA LEU A 5 0.36 1.40 20.77
C LEU A 5 -0.47 0.22 20.22
N ASP A 6 -1.52 -0.17 20.92
CA ASP A 6 -2.27 -1.42 20.65
C ASP A 6 -3.33 -1.33 19.53
N GLU A 7 -3.66 -0.15 19.02
CA GLU A 7 -4.69 0.00 17.98
C GLU A 7 -4.21 -0.19 16.54
N TYR A 8 -2.89 -0.27 16.32
CA TYR A 8 -2.30 -0.40 14.98
C TYR A 8 -2.02 -1.85 14.55
N TYR A 9 -2.15 -2.81 15.46
CA TYR A 9 -1.75 -4.22 15.25
C TYR A 9 -2.80 -5.13 14.61
N VAL A 10 -4.03 -4.70 14.37
CA VAL A 10 -5.15 -5.63 14.09
C VAL A 10 -5.40 -5.90 12.61
N ILE A 11 -4.76 -5.22 11.68
CA ILE A 11 -5.13 -5.31 10.25
C ILE A 11 -4.34 -6.38 9.47
N PHE A 12 -3.16 -6.79 9.92
CA PHE A 12 -2.28 -7.71 9.15
C PHE A 12 -2.34 -9.20 9.56
N ASP A 13 -2.88 -9.55 10.73
CA ASP A 13 -2.68 -10.85 11.37
C ASP A 13 -3.57 -12.02 10.87
N ARG A 14 -4.18 -11.98 9.70
CA ARG A 14 -5.03 -13.09 9.21
C ARG A 14 -4.84 -13.55 7.76
N TYR A 15 -3.78 -13.17 7.09
CA TYR A 15 -3.53 -13.70 5.74
C TYR A 15 -2.63 -14.95 5.71
N SER A 16 -2.04 -15.38 6.82
CA SER A 16 -1.07 -16.49 6.90
C SER A 16 -1.68 -17.90 7.00
N GLN A 17 -2.98 -18.10 6.92
CA GLN A 17 -3.61 -19.43 7.08
C GLN A 17 -4.24 -20.01 5.81
N ILE A 18 -3.60 -19.89 4.66
CA ILE A 18 -3.89 -20.78 3.53
C ILE A 18 -2.60 -21.45 3.07
N GLN A 19 -2.16 -22.44 3.84
CA GLN A 19 -1.18 -23.42 3.36
C GLN A 19 -1.86 -24.31 2.31
N GLY A 20 -1.36 -24.31 1.09
CA GLY A 20 -1.74 -25.33 0.13
C GLY A 20 -1.67 -25.01 -1.36
N ILE A 21 -1.15 -23.87 -1.80
CA ILE A 21 -0.99 -23.59 -3.24
C ILE A 21 0.40 -22.98 -3.53
N ASN A 22 1.44 -23.73 -3.21
CA ASN A 22 2.77 -23.47 -3.73
C ASN A 22 2.90 -24.23 -5.04
N HIS A 23 2.72 -23.62 -6.20
CA HIS A 23 3.46 -23.89 -7.45
C HIS A 23 2.98 -23.18 -8.74
N ILE A 24 2.05 -22.21 -8.68
CA ILE A 24 1.62 -21.48 -9.90
C ILE A 24 1.46 -19.97 -9.64
N MET A 25 2.31 -19.33 -8.84
CA MET A 25 2.17 -17.91 -8.47
C MET A 25 3.36 -17.03 -8.93
N GLU A 26 4.00 -17.37 -10.02
CA GLU A 26 4.99 -16.47 -10.63
C GLU A 26 4.25 -15.34 -11.37
N ASN A 27 4.34 -14.10 -10.84
CA ASN A 27 3.92 -12.81 -11.43
C ASN A 27 2.49 -12.30 -11.17
N ILE A 28 1.90 -12.52 -10.01
CA ILE A 28 0.69 -11.78 -9.62
C ILE A 28 1.10 -10.57 -8.78
N VAL A 29 0.86 -9.36 -9.30
CA VAL A 29 1.05 -8.11 -8.55
C VAL A 29 -0.25 -7.81 -7.80
N CYS A 30 -0.20 -7.81 -6.47
CA CYS A 30 -1.31 -7.39 -5.62
C CYS A 30 -1.33 -5.86 -5.52
N TYR A 31 -2.50 -5.24 -5.72
CA TYR A 31 -2.63 -3.81 -5.45
C TYR A 31 -2.92 -3.60 -3.97
N GLU A 32 -2.00 -2.90 -3.28
CA GLU A 32 -2.16 -2.50 -1.89
C GLU A 32 -2.81 -1.12 -1.81
N LYS A 33 -3.81 -0.98 -0.96
CA LYS A 33 -4.37 0.32 -0.63
C LYS A 33 -3.76 0.86 0.64
N VAL A 34 -2.93 1.88 0.52
CA VAL A 34 -2.35 2.58 1.66
C VAL A 34 -3.43 3.37 2.40
N ILE A 35 -3.58 3.12 3.71
CA ILE A 35 -4.54 3.82 4.57
C ILE A 35 -3.81 4.87 5.39
N ILE A 36 -3.90 6.13 4.97
CA ILE A 36 -3.32 7.24 5.70
C ILE A 36 -4.20 7.57 6.92
N PRO A 37 -3.64 7.61 8.14
CA PRO A 37 -4.39 7.91 9.35
C PRO A 37 -5.04 9.31 9.31
N LYS A 38 -6.17 9.45 9.99
CA LYS A 38 -6.86 10.75 10.09
C LYS A 38 -5.94 11.79 10.75
N GLY A 39 -5.82 12.97 10.14
CA GLY A 39 -4.95 14.05 10.62
C GLY A 39 -3.49 13.94 10.16
N CYS A 40 -3.15 12.93 9.35
CA CYS A 40 -1.86 12.79 8.71
C CYS A 40 -1.96 13.01 7.20
N SER A 41 -0.88 13.46 6.56
CA SER A 41 -0.77 13.62 5.11
C SER A 41 -0.11 12.42 4.44
N PHE A 42 0.45 11.50 5.22
CA PHE A 42 1.17 10.32 4.77
C PHE A 42 1.20 9.26 5.89
N LEU A 43 1.59 8.04 5.54
CA LEU A 43 1.78 6.93 6.47
C LEU A 43 3.27 6.77 6.82
N ALA A 44 3.60 6.65 8.10
CA ALA A 44 4.90 6.17 8.57
C ALA A 44 4.66 4.92 9.42
N ARG A 45 5.32 3.81 9.10
CA ARG A 45 5.10 2.49 9.69
C ARG A 45 6.43 1.85 10.12
N TYR A 46 6.38 1.09 11.19
CA TYR A 46 7.40 0.16 11.63
C TYR A 46 6.79 -1.23 11.70
N ASP A 47 7.37 -2.15 10.98
CA ASP A 47 6.96 -3.55 10.96
C ASP A 47 8.06 -4.41 11.58
N GLN A 48 7.64 -5.30 12.47
CA GLN A 48 8.50 -6.26 13.13
C GLN A 48 7.84 -7.63 13.08
N GLU A 49 8.24 -8.45 12.15
CA GLU A 49 7.74 -9.81 12.00
C GLU A 49 8.76 -10.83 12.52
N ALA A 50 8.23 -11.85 13.21
CA ALA A 50 9.04 -12.95 13.73
C ALA A 50 9.18 -14.11 12.74
N THR A 51 8.48 -14.06 11.60
CA THR A 51 8.39 -15.14 10.63
C THR A 51 8.79 -14.68 9.24
N ILE A 52 9.39 -15.57 8.48
CA ILE A 52 9.75 -15.40 7.08
C ILE A 52 8.47 -15.54 6.25
N ASP A 53 7.60 -14.54 6.31
CA ASP A 53 6.55 -14.42 5.31
C ASP A 53 7.09 -13.56 4.18
N THR A 54 7.14 -14.16 3.00
CA THR A 54 7.43 -13.43 1.77
C THR A 54 6.29 -12.44 1.55
N LEU A 55 6.60 -11.14 1.58
CA LEU A 55 5.63 -10.15 1.13
C LEU A 55 5.28 -10.48 -0.33
N GLU A 56 3.99 -10.65 -0.61
CA GLU A 56 3.54 -10.85 -1.98
C GLU A 56 3.97 -9.67 -2.86
N LEU A 57 4.28 -9.93 -4.13
CA LEU A 57 4.59 -8.86 -5.09
C LEU A 57 3.39 -7.92 -5.16
N HIS A 58 3.58 -6.68 -4.72
CA HIS A 58 2.51 -5.69 -4.62
C HIS A 58 2.92 -4.34 -5.21
N ALA A 59 1.95 -3.47 -5.39
CA ALA A 59 2.16 -2.09 -5.80
C ALA A 59 1.05 -1.20 -5.20
N HIS A 60 1.37 0.07 -4.97
CA HIS A 60 0.47 1.11 -4.49
C HIS A 60 0.79 2.45 -5.16
N ASP A 61 -0.11 3.44 -5.06
CA ASP A 61 0.03 4.72 -5.75
C ASP A 61 1.02 5.68 -5.08
N GLU A 62 1.32 5.47 -3.81
CA GLU A 62 2.18 6.32 -3.02
C GLU A 62 3.66 6.13 -3.40
N VAL A 63 4.43 7.21 -3.31
CA VAL A 63 5.89 7.15 -3.28
C VAL A 63 6.30 6.63 -1.90
N GLU A 64 7.28 5.73 -1.85
CA GLU A 64 7.69 5.09 -0.61
C GLU A 64 9.18 5.24 -0.34
N PHE A 65 9.53 5.67 0.88
CA PHE A 65 10.82 5.37 1.47
C PHE A 65 10.72 4.05 2.23
N GLN A 66 11.56 3.09 1.87
CA GLN A 66 11.69 1.80 2.55
C GLN A 66 13.07 1.68 3.19
N PHE A 67 13.12 1.28 4.46
CA PHE A 67 14.36 1.03 5.20
C PHE A 67 14.31 -0.36 5.83
N THR A 68 15.21 -1.24 5.41
CA THR A 68 15.41 -2.55 6.02
C THR A 68 16.46 -2.44 7.12
N LEU A 69 16.03 -2.42 8.39
CA LEU A 69 16.94 -2.36 9.54
C LEU A 69 17.64 -3.71 9.76
N SER A 70 16.90 -4.82 9.67
CA SER A 70 17.45 -6.17 9.81
C SER A 70 16.78 -7.14 8.84
N GLY A 71 17.59 -7.98 8.24
CA GLY A 71 17.18 -8.98 7.27
C GLY A 71 18.01 -8.94 5.99
N TYR A 72 18.00 -10.06 5.27
CA TYR A 72 18.62 -10.17 3.95
C TYR A 72 17.84 -11.17 3.09
N GLY A 73 18.01 -11.07 1.78
CA GLY A 73 17.31 -11.94 0.85
C GLY A 73 17.37 -11.42 -0.57
N ILE A 74 16.29 -11.63 -1.31
CA ILE A 74 16.09 -11.11 -2.67
C ILE A 74 14.93 -10.10 -2.63
N ARG A 75 15.14 -8.90 -3.14
CA ARG A 75 14.06 -7.95 -3.41
C ARG A 75 13.81 -7.82 -4.91
N THR A 76 12.58 -7.57 -5.25
CA THR A 76 12.16 -7.23 -6.61
C THR A 76 11.62 -5.80 -6.63
N LEU A 77 12.11 -4.99 -7.57
CA LEU A 77 11.67 -3.61 -7.82
C LEU A 77 11.42 -3.46 -9.32
N GLY A 78 10.16 -3.41 -9.71
CA GLY A 78 9.76 -3.51 -11.12
C GLY A 78 10.17 -4.86 -11.71
N GLU A 79 11.07 -4.83 -12.70
CA GLU A 79 11.61 -6.03 -13.34
C GLU A 79 12.98 -6.47 -12.80
N VAL A 80 13.54 -5.73 -11.85
CA VAL A 80 14.87 -5.98 -11.31
C VAL A 80 14.75 -6.78 -10.02
N SER A 81 15.26 -8.03 -10.03
CA SER A 81 15.41 -8.84 -8.83
C SER A 81 16.88 -8.95 -8.47
N GLU A 82 17.24 -8.51 -7.27
CA GLU A 82 18.62 -8.55 -6.81
C GLU A 82 18.71 -8.75 -5.28
N PRO A 83 19.85 -9.26 -4.78
CA PRO A 83 20.06 -9.41 -3.35
C PRO A 83 19.99 -8.07 -2.62
N PHE A 84 19.37 -8.08 -1.44
CA PHE A 84 19.41 -6.97 -0.48
C PHE A 84 20.00 -7.45 0.86
N LYS A 85 20.39 -6.50 1.67
CA LYS A 85 20.92 -6.73 3.02
C LYS A 85 20.39 -5.66 3.99
N GLU A 86 20.64 -5.88 5.26
CA GLU A 86 20.36 -4.90 6.31
C GLU A 86 20.97 -3.52 6.04
N MET A 87 20.35 -2.50 6.60
CA MET A 87 20.71 -1.08 6.48
C MET A 87 20.50 -0.52 5.06
N GLU A 88 19.66 -1.15 4.24
CA GLU A 88 19.30 -0.64 2.90
C GLU A 88 18.20 0.42 3.00
N VAL A 89 18.40 1.56 2.34
CA VAL A 89 17.40 2.63 2.20
C VAL A 89 17.06 2.81 0.74
N LEU A 90 15.78 2.71 0.43
CA LEU A 90 15.23 2.85 -0.91
C LEU A 90 14.23 4.00 -0.98
N LEU A 91 14.15 4.64 -2.16
CA LEU A 91 13.04 5.49 -2.56
C LEU A 91 12.38 4.85 -3.79
N ILE A 92 11.11 4.46 -3.66
CA ILE A 92 10.37 3.68 -4.66
C ILE A 92 9.28 4.57 -5.24
N PRO A 93 9.17 4.69 -6.58
CA PRO A 93 8.09 5.45 -7.20
C PRO A 93 6.75 4.77 -7.00
N GLY A 94 5.69 5.55 -6.87
CA GLY A 94 4.32 5.03 -6.86
C GLY A 94 4.01 4.22 -8.12
N GLY A 95 3.29 3.13 -7.95
CA GLY A 95 2.92 2.24 -9.02
C GLY A 95 3.96 1.18 -9.39
N MET A 96 5.17 1.23 -8.84
CA MET A 96 6.19 0.22 -9.12
C MET A 96 5.90 -1.07 -8.35
N PRO A 97 5.76 -2.23 -9.02
CA PRO A 97 5.65 -3.51 -8.33
C PRO A 97 6.90 -3.82 -7.53
N HIS A 98 6.73 -4.22 -6.27
CA HIS A 98 7.87 -4.54 -5.41
C HIS A 98 7.52 -5.60 -4.37
N ASN A 99 8.55 -6.34 -3.93
CA ASN A 99 8.48 -7.27 -2.80
C ASN A 99 9.86 -7.59 -2.23
N TRP A 100 9.86 -8.22 -1.05
CA TRP A 100 11.03 -8.77 -0.39
C TRP A 100 10.80 -10.25 -0.08
N VAL A 101 11.73 -11.09 -0.50
CA VAL A 101 11.81 -12.52 -0.16
C VAL A 101 12.96 -12.70 0.80
N TYR A 102 12.65 -12.78 2.07
CA TYR A 102 13.65 -12.93 3.13
C TYR A 102 14.24 -14.32 3.17
N GLN A 103 15.55 -14.40 3.41
CA GLN A 103 16.32 -15.66 3.51
C GLN A 103 16.97 -15.84 4.90
N ASN A 104 16.46 -15.13 5.87
CA ASN A 104 16.96 -15.17 7.24
C ASN A 104 16.74 -16.56 7.86
N PRO A 105 17.62 -16.99 8.80
CA PRO A 105 17.37 -18.21 9.58
C PRO A 105 16.03 -18.14 10.33
N GLU A 106 15.40 -19.29 10.53
CA GLU A 106 14.17 -19.40 11.30
C GLU A 106 14.30 -18.74 12.68
N GLY A 107 13.31 -17.94 13.06
CA GLY A 107 13.31 -17.18 14.32
C GLY A 107 14.08 -15.85 14.29
N THR A 108 14.69 -15.46 13.16
CA THR A 108 15.27 -14.12 13.01
C THR A 108 14.14 -13.09 12.83
N ARG A 109 14.21 -12.01 13.59
CA ARG A 109 13.26 -10.89 13.44
C ARG A 109 13.64 -10.05 12.25
N ILE A 110 12.67 -9.82 11.37
CA ILE A 110 12.76 -8.86 10.28
C ILE A 110 12.24 -7.53 10.83
N GLN A 111 12.94 -6.44 10.55
CA GLN A 111 12.57 -5.10 11.01
C GLN A 111 12.66 -4.12 9.86
N GLU A 112 11.54 -3.49 9.57
CA GLU A 112 11.40 -2.57 8.46
C GLU A 112 10.70 -1.28 8.88
N TYR A 113 11.07 -0.20 8.21
CA TYR A 113 10.41 1.09 8.32
C TYR A 113 9.97 1.53 6.94
N SER A 114 8.74 1.98 6.81
CA SER A 114 8.24 2.55 5.57
C SER A 114 7.59 3.91 5.79
N VAL A 115 7.76 4.80 4.82
CA VAL A 115 7.12 6.11 4.77
C VAL A 115 6.48 6.27 3.41
N GLN A 116 5.16 6.13 3.35
CA GLN A 116 4.35 6.13 2.14
C GLN A 116 3.57 7.43 2.03
N PHE A 117 3.77 8.19 0.95
CA PHE A 117 3.15 9.50 0.76
C PHE A 117 2.60 9.68 -0.66
N PRO A 118 1.42 10.33 -0.81
CA PRO A 118 0.88 10.65 -2.13
C PRO A 118 1.85 11.54 -2.92
N LYS A 119 2.13 11.19 -4.18
CA LYS A 119 3.00 12.00 -5.05
C LYS A 119 2.54 13.46 -5.09
N GLY A 120 1.22 13.72 -5.11
CA GLY A 120 0.63 15.05 -5.11
C GLY A 120 0.94 15.90 -3.85
N LEU A 121 1.30 15.29 -2.72
CA LEU A 121 1.77 16.03 -1.55
C LEU A 121 3.02 16.87 -1.89
N VAL A 122 3.89 16.35 -2.73
CA VAL A 122 5.10 17.05 -3.18
C VAL A 122 4.82 17.87 -4.44
N THR A 123 4.31 17.24 -5.49
CA THR A 123 4.22 17.83 -6.83
C THR A 123 3.10 18.86 -7.00
N SER A 124 2.16 18.93 -6.06
CA SER A 124 1.08 19.90 -6.07
C SER A 124 1.11 20.83 -4.85
N GLN A 125 1.23 20.28 -3.64
CA GLN A 125 1.11 21.09 -2.42
C GLN A 125 2.42 21.81 -2.09
N LEU A 126 3.59 21.16 -2.15
CA LEU A 126 4.88 21.82 -1.94
C LEU A 126 5.30 22.67 -3.15
N ALA A 127 4.78 22.40 -4.34
CA ALA A 127 5.06 23.20 -5.55
C ALA A 127 4.64 24.68 -5.43
N ALA A 128 3.76 25.01 -4.47
CA ALA A 128 3.38 26.38 -4.17
C ALA A 128 4.56 27.22 -3.60
N PHE A 129 5.62 26.58 -3.14
CA PHE A 129 6.79 27.22 -2.53
C PHE A 129 8.01 27.07 -3.44
N PRO A 130 8.59 28.16 -3.98
CA PRO A 130 9.70 28.09 -4.92
C PRO A 130 10.97 27.45 -4.33
N GLU A 131 11.13 27.47 -3.02
CA GLU A 131 12.23 26.84 -2.30
C GLU A 131 12.27 25.31 -2.49
N PHE A 132 11.13 24.69 -2.80
CA PHE A 132 11.02 23.24 -3.02
C PHE A 132 11.10 22.82 -4.48
N SER A 133 11.34 23.75 -5.41
CA SER A 133 11.36 23.45 -6.86
C SER A 133 12.25 22.26 -7.23
N ASN A 134 13.44 22.14 -6.63
CA ASN A 134 14.34 21.01 -6.88
C ASN A 134 13.80 19.68 -6.33
N ILE A 135 13.12 19.69 -5.19
CA ILE A 135 12.48 18.50 -4.60
C ILE A 135 11.28 18.08 -5.45
N VAL A 136 10.49 19.07 -5.89
CA VAL A 136 9.33 18.83 -6.79
C VAL A 136 9.79 18.17 -8.07
N SER A 137 10.77 18.74 -8.78
CA SER A 137 11.33 18.19 -10.01
C SER A 137 11.93 16.79 -9.81
N PHE A 138 12.58 16.55 -8.67
CA PHE A 138 13.12 15.24 -8.32
C PHE A 138 12.04 14.16 -8.18
N ILE A 139 10.92 14.49 -7.52
CA ILE A 139 9.80 13.55 -7.34
C ILE A 139 8.96 13.43 -8.62
N GLU A 140 8.81 14.49 -9.41
CA GLU A 140 8.16 14.41 -10.72
C GLU A 140 8.89 13.45 -11.66
N GLY A 141 10.22 13.54 -11.70
CA GLY A 141 11.10 12.70 -12.53
C GLY A 141 11.44 11.34 -11.93
N LEU A 142 10.81 10.93 -10.81
CA LEU A 142 11.08 9.65 -10.17
C LEU A 142 10.37 8.52 -10.94
N GLU A 143 11.10 7.87 -11.85
CA GLU A 143 10.62 6.76 -12.69
C GLU A 143 11.20 5.41 -12.27
N SER A 144 12.34 5.41 -11.58
CA SER A 144 13.06 4.21 -11.12
C SER A 144 13.23 4.25 -9.63
N ALA A 145 13.27 3.09 -8.99
CA ALA A 145 13.67 3.02 -7.59
C ALA A 145 15.11 3.50 -7.42
N ILE A 146 15.39 4.15 -6.29
CA ILE A 146 16.69 4.70 -5.96
C ILE A 146 17.17 4.10 -4.65
N GLU A 147 18.32 3.46 -4.66
CA GLU A 147 19.05 3.10 -3.45
C GLU A 147 19.87 4.29 -2.99
N ILE A 148 19.59 4.77 -1.80
CA ILE A 148 20.33 5.85 -1.14
C ILE A 148 21.47 5.22 -0.35
N ARG A 149 22.68 5.75 -0.49
CA ARG A 149 23.90 5.22 0.11
C ARG A 149 24.63 6.27 0.95
N GLY A 150 25.70 5.85 1.59
CA GLY A 150 26.60 6.75 2.31
C GLY A 150 25.99 7.38 3.57
N GLU A 151 26.36 8.61 3.83
CA GLU A 151 25.94 9.37 5.00
C GLU A 151 24.45 9.69 4.96
N GLU A 152 23.90 9.93 3.77
CA GLU A 152 22.49 10.20 3.56
C GLU A 152 21.61 8.99 3.93
N ALA A 153 22.04 7.78 3.61
CA ALA A 153 21.32 6.57 4.05
C ALA A 153 21.26 6.48 5.58
N SER A 154 22.36 6.78 6.26
CA SER A 154 22.43 6.80 7.73
C SER A 154 21.54 7.90 8.32
N LEU A 155 21.48 9.06 7.68
CA LEU A 155 20.60 10.15 8.09
C LEU A 155 19.12 9.76 7.90
N LEU A 156 18.74 9.26 6.70
CA LEU A 156 17.37 8.88 6.40
C LEU A 156 16.88 7.79 7.33
N SER A 157 17.65 6.73 7.55
CA SER A 157 17.29 5.64 8.46
C SER A 157 17.07 6.13 9.89
N SER A 158 17.94 7.04 10.38
CA SER A 158 17.77 7.67 11.70
C SER A 158 16.47 8.49 11.80
N ILE A 159 16.13 9.24 10.73
CA ILE A 159 14.89 10.02 10.68
C ILE A 159 13.68 9.07 10.67
N MET A 160 13.68 8.02 9.83
CA MET A 160 12.58 7.07 9.73
C MET A 160 12.31 6.36 11.06
N MET A 161 13.35 5.90 11.75
CA MET A 161 13.21 5.28 13.07
C MET A 161 12.57 6.23 14.10
N LYS A 162 12.97 7.50 14.12
CA LYS A 162 12.43 8.50 15.04
C LYS A 162 11.00 8.92 14.67
N MET A 163 10.68 8.94 13.38
CA MET A 163 9.39 9.42 12.86
C MET A 163 8.19 8.66 13.44
N ILE A 164 8.36 7.39 13.80
CA ILE A 164 7.30 6.55 14.37
C ILE A 164 6.70 7.15 15.63
N THR A 165 7.52 7.84 16.45
CA THR A 165 7.10 8.44 17.74
C THR A 165 6.92 9.96 17.68
N MET A 166 7.16 10.62 16.54
CA MET A 166 7.01 12.06 16.37
C MET A 166 5.55 12.49 16.35
N GLN A 167 5.29 13.75 16.72
CA GLN A 167 3.99 14.39 16.51
C GLN A 167 3.74 14.62 15.00
N PRO A 168 2.49 14.74 14.54
CA PRO A 168 2.16 14.86 13.12
C PRO A 168 2.90 16.00 12.38
N GLU A 169 3.02 17.17 12.99
CA GLU A 169 3.75 18.33 12.44
C GLU A 169 5.23 18.05 12.27
N ASP A 170 5.87 17.41 13.26
CA ASP A 170 7.29 17.05 13.21
C ASP A 170 7.55 15.96 12.15
N ARG A 171 6.59 15.05 11.94
CA ARG A 171 6.66 14.06 10.86
C ARG A 171 6.71 14.71 9.49
N LEU A 172 5.89 15.75 9.24
CA LEU A 172 5.89 16.44 7.95
C LEU A 172 7.22 17.19 7.72
N ILE A 173 7.77 17.83 8.75
CA ILE A 173 9.08 18.48 8.70
C ILE A 173 10.16 17.43 8.38
N ALA A 174 10.12 16.28 9.05
CA ALA A 174 11.03 15.17 8.84
C ALA A 174 10.94 14.60 7.41
N LEU A 175 9.73 14.45 6.84
CA LEU A 175 9.55 14.02 5.45
C LEU A 175 10.21 15.01 4.47
N ILE A 176 10.02 16.32 4.67
CA ILE A 176 10.66 17.35 3.83
C ILE A 176 12.18 17.27 3.94
N GLN A 177 12.70 17.03 5.14
CA GLN A 177 14.14 16.83 5.35
C GLN A 177 14.65 15.59 4.62
N MET A 178 13.93 14.47 4.68
CA MET A 178 14.25 13.22 3.95
C MET A 178 14.28 13.47 2.44
N LEU A 179 13.25 14.12 1.89
CA LEU A 179 13.19 14.46 0.46
C LEU A 179 14.35 15.35 0.02
N SER A 180 14.70 16.36 0.81
CA SER A 180 15.85 17.24 0.55
C SER A 180 17.17 16.48 0.56
N SER A 181 17.36 15.56 1.52
CA SER A 181 18.58 14.74 1.61
C SER A 181 18.67 13.75 0.45
N ALA A 182 17.58 13.06 0.12
CA ALA A 182 17.54 12.12 -1.00
C ALA A 182 17.82 12.82 -2.34
N GLN A 183 17.25 14.02 -2.56
CA GLN A 183 17.48 14.81 -3.76
C GLN A 183 18.96 15.20 -3.91
N LYS A 184 19.62 15.61 -2.82
CA LYS A 184 21.01 16.07 -2.80
C LYS A 184 22.04 14.95 -2.72
N CYS A 185 21.63 13.71 -2.39
CA CYS A 185 22.52 12.58 -2.19
C CYS A 185 23.46 12.39 -3.39
N PRO A 186 24.79 12.45 -3.23
CA PRO A 186 25.73 12.22 -4.31
C PRO A 186 25.91 10.73 -4.64
N ASP A 187 25.71 9.85 -3.65
CA ASP A 187 25.85 8.40 -3.77
C ASP A 187 24.46 7.74 -3.80
N LYS A 188 23.79 7.85 -4.95
CA LYS A 188 22.53 7.18 -5.20
C LYS A 188 22.61 6.29 -6.43
N ARG A 189 22.07 5.07 -6.32
CA ARG A 189 22.01 4.11 -7.40
C ARG A 189 20.57 3.97 -7.91
N TYR A 190 20.36 4.30 -9.16
CA TYR A 190 19.08 4.05 -9.83
C TYR A 190 18.95 2.56 -10.15
N ILE A 191 17.84 1.96 -9.70
CA ILE A 191 17.53 0.54 -9.92
C ILE A 191 16.52 0.49 -11.04
N SER A 192 17.02 0.30 -12.26
CA SER A 192 16.22 0.19 -13.47
C SER A 192 16.90 -0.79 -14.43
N PRO A 193 16.17 -1.67 -15.12
CA PRO A 193 16.73 -2.32 -16.30
C PRO A 193 17.07 -1.23 -17.31
N GLU A 194 18.23 -1.31 -17.97
CA GLU A 194 18.68 -0.33 -18.98
C GLU A 194 17.67 -0.09 -20.13
N ASN A 195 16.60 -0.88 -20.18
CA ASN A 195 15.52 -0.83 -21.16
C ASN A 195 14.14 -0.54 -20.57
N SER A 196 14.00 -0.09 -19.32
CA SER A 196 12.69 0.16 -18.69
C SER A 196 11.93 1.36 -19.25
N SER A 197 12.55 2.17 -20.11
CA SER A 197 11.87 3.28 -20.81
C SER A 197 10.72 2.84 -21.73
N ASN A 198 10.43 1.53 -21.86
CA ASN A 198 9.34 0.99 -22.67
C ASN A 198 8.33 0.12 -21.91
N LEU A 199 8.46 -0.01 -20.58
CA LEU A 199 7.57 -0.84 -19.79
C LEU A 199 6.96 -0.07 -18.59
N GLN A 200 6.39 1.12 -18.85
CA GLN A 200 5.11 1.39 -18.22
C GLN A 200 4.24 0.19 -18.63
N ASP A 201 4.12 -0.80 -17.74
CA ASP A 201 3.29 -1.96 -18.05
C ASP A 201 1.88 -1.42 -18.28
N LYS A 202 1.50 -1.30 -19.58
CA LYS A 202 0.14 -0.86 -19.97
C LYS A 202 -0.94 -1.63 -19.22
N ASN A 203 -0.58 -2.81 -18.74
CA ASN A 203 -1.44 -3.64 -17.90
C ASN A 203 -1.45 -3.20 -16.44
N PHE A 204 -0.37 -2.59 -15.93
CA PHE A 204 -0.35 -2.01 -14.59
C PHE A 204 -1.20 -0.73 -14.56
N ASP A 205 -0.98 0.22 -15.47
CA ASP A 205 -1.83 1.42 -15.63
C ASP A 205 -3.30 1.03 -15.82
N ARG A 206 -3.54 -0.08 -16.54
CA ARG A 206 -4.90 -0.56 -16.80
C ARG A 206 -5.55 -1.12 -15.53
N ILE A 207 -4.83 -1.88 -14.69
CA ILE A 207 -5.40 -2.39 -13.44
C ILE A 207 -5.62 -1.27 -12.43
N GLN A 208 -4.74 -0.27 -12.35
CA GLN A 208 -4.96 0.91 -11.52
C GLN A 208 -6.25 1.64 -11.91
N LYS A 209 -6.47 1.89 -13.21
CA LYS A 209 -7.71 2.50 -13.72
C LYS A 209 -8.94 1.66 -13.39
N VAL A 210 -8.84 0.33 -13.49
CA VAL A 210 -9.92 -0.58 -13.08
C VAL A 210 -10.22 -0.46 -11.60
N MET A 211 -9.18 -0.43 -10.74
CA MET A 211 -9.35 -0.33 -9.29
C MET A 211 -9.94 1.03 -8.88
N ALA A 212 -9.46 2.13 -9.49
CA ALA A 212 -10.01 3.47 -9.27
C ALA A 212 -11.48 3.56 -9.70
N TYR A 213 -11.81 3.04 -10.88
CA TYR A 213 -13.20 2.97 -11.36
C TYR A 213 -14.09 2.16 -10.42
N MET A 214 -13.61 1.00 -9.96
CA MET A 214 -14.34 0.19 -8.98
C MET A 214 -14.57 0.94 -7.67
N GLU A 215 -13.60 1.71 -7.17
CA GLU A 215 -13.72 2.49 -5.95
C GLU A 215 -14.74 3.63 -6.11
N GLU A 216 -14.73 4.33 -7.24
CA GLU A 216 -15.67 5.40 -7.53
C GLU A 216 -17.11 4.89 -7.64
N HIS A 217 -17.30 3.72 -8.28
CA HIS A 217 -18.62 3.15 -8.58
C HIS A 217 -19.05 2.00 -7.66
N MET A 218 -18.28 1.69 -6.59
CA MET A 218 -18.57 0.52 -5.74
C MET A 218 -19.92 0.55 -5.06
N SER A 219 -20.53 1.72 -4.88
CA SER A 219 -21.87 1.88 -4.29
C SER A 219 -23.01 1.61 -5.27
N GLU A 220 -22.70 1.49 -6.56
CA GLU A 220 -23.65 1.19 -7.63
C GLU A 220 -23.81 -0.31 -7.87
N ASP A 221 -24.71 -0.70 -8.77
CA ASP A 221 -24.86 -2.11 -9.20
C ASP A 221 -23.72 -2.49 -10.18
N LEU A 222 -22.50 -2.54 -9.62
CA LEU A 222 -21.29 -2.82 -10.38
C LEU A 222 -21.15 -4.32 -10.62
N THR A 223 -21.16 -4.73 -11.88
CA THR A 223 -20.99 -6.12 -12.30
C THR A 223 -19.67 -6.34 -13.03
N LEU A 224 -19.19 -7.58 -13.05
CA LEU A 224 -18.02 -7.95 -13.87
C LEU A 224 -18.22 -7.58 -15.34
N GLY A 225 -19.46 -7.71 -15.84
CA GLY A 225 -19.79 -7.35 -17.23
C GLY A 225 -19.67 -5.86 -17.50
N SER A 226 -20.28 -5.01 -16.64
CA SER A 226 -20.25 -3.56 -16.82
C SER A 226 -18.82 -3.02 -16.77
N VAL A 227 -17.99 -3.53 -15.85
CA VAL A 227 -16.57 -3.11 -15.77
C VAL A 227 -15.76 -3.64 -16.94
N ALA A 228 -15.98 -4.88 -17.39
CA ALA A 228 -15.29 -5.40 -18.56
C ALA A 228 -15.60 -4.58 -19.83
N ASP A 229 -16.87 -4.20 -20.01
CA ASP A 229 -17.32 -3.36 -21.14
C ASP A 229 -16.70 -1.95 -21.08
N GLU A 230 -16.63 -1.33 -19.89
CA GLU A 230 -15.97 -0.02 -19.67
C GLU A 230 -14.49 -0.03 -20.11
N PHE A 231 -13.79 -1.12 -19.82
CA PHE A 231 -12.39 -1.27 -20.20
C PHE A 231 -12.17 -1.96 -21.54
N CYS A 232 -13.20 -2.04 -22.39
CA CYS A 232 -13.15 -2.65 -23.72
C CYS A 232 -12.60 -4.07 -23.69
N MET A 233 -13.03 -4.89 -22.73
CA MET A 233 -12.60 -6.29 -22.58
C MET A 233 -13.81 -7.24 -22.62
N GLY A 234 -13.63 -8.41 -23.21
CA GLY A 234 -14.59 -9.49 -23.04
C GLY A 234 -14.57 -10.00 -21.58
N LYS A 235 -15.73 -10.41 -21.04
CA LYS A 235 -15.90 -10.85 -19.63
C LYS A 235 -14.87 -11.88 -19.19
N THR A 236 -14.59 -12.90 -20.02
CA THR A 236 -13.61 -13.94 -19.72
C THR A 236 -12.17 -13.38 -19.68
N ALA A 237 -11.83 -12.52 -20.65
CA ALA A 237 -10.53 -11.89 -20.72
C ALA A 237 -10.31 -10.96 -19.50
N PHE A 238 -11.33 -10.18 -19.14
CA PHE A 238 -11.28 -9.31 -17.96
C PHE A 238 -11.14 -10.13 -16.65
N CYS A 239 -11.92 -11.19 -16.49
CA CYS A 239 -11.83 -12.05 -15.31
C CYS A 239 -10.42 -12.62 -15.13
N ASN A 240 -9.82 -13.14 -16.19
CA ASN A 240 -8.46 -13.68 -16.18
C ASN A 240 -7.42 -12.57 -15.96
N PHE A 241 -7.57 -11.43 -16.63
CA PHE A 241 -6.71 -10.26 -16.45
C PHE A 241 -6.77 -9.77 -14.99
N PHE A 242 -7.98 -9.52 -14.46
CA PHE A 242 -8.17 -9.03 -13.10
C PHE A 242 -7.59 -9.99 -12.07
N LYS A 243 -7.95 -11.29 -12.17
CA LYS A 243 -7.43 -12.31 -11.24
C LYS A 243 -5.91 -12.44 -11.31
N ARG A 244 -5.33 -12.40 -12.51
CA ARG A 244 -3.88 -12.45 -12.70
C ARG A 244 -3.16 -11.24 -12.10
N LYS A 245 -3.78 -10.03 -12.17
CA LYS A 245 -3.16 -8.77 -11.70
C LYS A 245 -3.44 -8.46 -10.23
N THR A 246 -4.50 -9.00 -9.64
CA THR A 246 -4.89 -8.71 -8.24
C THR A 246 -4.83 -9.93 -7.31
N GLY A 247 -4.55 -11.12 -7.84
CA GLY A 247 -4.64 -12.38 -7.08
C GLY A 247 -6.07 -12.78 -6.67
N LYS A 248 -7.05 -11.89 -6.84
CA LYS A 248 -8.41 -12.04 -6.32
C LYS A 248 -9.43 -12.08 -7.47
N SER A 249 -10.60 -12.70 -7.22
CA SER A 249 -11.71 -12.53 -8.16
C SER A 249 -12.27 -11.12 -8.06
N PHE A 250 -12.83 -10.59 -9.15
CA PHE A 250 -13.50 -9.29 -9.20
C PHE A 250 -14.54 -9.11 -8.08
N ILE A 251 -15.43 -10.09 -7.90
CA ILE A 251 -16.48 -10.05 -6.86
C ILE A 251 -15.88 -10.05 -5.45
N PHE A 252 -14.78 -10.78 -5.23
CA PHE A 252 -14.10 -10.77 -3.94
C PHE A 252 -13.52 -9.38 -3.65
N ALA A 253 -12.79 -8.80 -4.59
CA ALA A 253 -12.20 -7.47 -4.46
C ALA A 253 -13.25 -6.37 -4.26
N LEU A 254 -14.36 -6.40 -5.03
CA LEU A 254 -15.47 -5.46 -4.87
C LEU A 254 -16.11 -5.55 -3.48
N ASN A 255 -16.38 -6.76 -3.01
CA ASN A 255 -16.93 -6.94 -1.66
C ASN A 255 -15.95 -6.46 -0.57
N GLU A 256 -14.66 -6.71 -0.72
CA GLU A 256 -13.63 -6.23 0.19
C GLU A 256 -13.60 -4.71 0.25
N MET A 257 -13.62 -4.00 -0.90
CA MET A 257 -13.71 -2.54 -0.96
C MET A 257 -14.95 -2.01 -0.24
N ARG A 258 -16.12 -2.61 -0.50
CA ARG A 258 -17.38 -2.24 0.15
C ARG A 258 -17.32 -2.42 1.66
N ILE A 259 -16.74 -3.53 2.14
CA ILE A 259 -16.57 -3.78 3.58
C ILE A 259 -15.59 -2.77 4.19
N ASN A 260 -14.46 -2.48 3.53
CA ASN A 260 -13.50 -1.47 4.00
C ASN A 260 -14.18 -0.09 4.14
N ARG A 261 -14.95 0.33 3.14
CA ARG A 261 -15.71 1.58 3.18
C ARG A 261 -16.75 1.58 4.30
N SER A 262 -17.44 0.46 4.51
CA SER A 262 -18.42 0.33 5.60
C SER A 262 -17.79 0.44 6.99
N CYS A 263 -16.58 -0.09 7.20
CA CYS A 263 -15.83 0.09 8.44
C CYS A 263 -15.58 1.57 8.74
N MET A 264 -15.16 2.36 7.74
CA MET A 264 -14.96 3.80 7.88
C MET A 264 -16.26 4.55 8.26
N ILE A 265 -17.41 4.12 7.70
CA ILE A 265 -18.70 4.74 8.04
C ILE A 265 -19.13 4.32 9.45
N LEU A 266 -18.94 3.06 9.82
CA LEU A 266 -19.26 2.55 11.16
C LEU A 266 -18.52 3.29 12.30
N THR A 267 -17.29 3.77 12.02
CA THR A 267 -16.48 4.52 12.98
C THR A 267 -16.86 6.00 13.06
N ARG A 268 -17.36 6.59 11.95
CA ARG A 268 -17.61 8.04 11.86
C ARG A 268 -19.05 8.45 12.08
N ASP A 269 -19.99 7.58 11.75
CA ASP A 269 -21.42 7.87 11.75
C ASP A 269 -22.18 6.86 12.64
N THR A 270 -22.37 7.26 13.89
CA THR A 270 -23.11 6.44 14.88
C THR A 270 -24.61 6.45 14.64
N HIS A 271 -25.16 7.38 13.85
CA HIS A 271 -26.59 7.55 13.63
C HIS A 271 -27.14 6.65 12.52
N LYS A 272 -26.32 6.26 11.54
CA LYS A 272 -26.76 5.37 10.45
C LYS A 272 -27.01 3.95 10.97
N SER A 273 -28.12 3.35 10.56
CA SER A 273 -28.37 1.94 10.83
C SER A 273 -27.38 1.05 10.07
N ILE A 274 -27.16 -0.16 10.56
CA ILE A 274 -26.32 -1.17 9.89
C ILE A 274 -26.82 -1.45 8.46
N GLU A 275 -28.14 -1.49 8.29
CA GLU A 275 -28.79 -1.69 7.00
C GLU A 275 -28.52 -0.52 6.03
N GLN A 276 -28.70 0.72 6.50
CA GLN A 276 -28.39 1.92 5.70
C GLN A 276 -26.92 1.98 5.26
N ILE A 277 -26.01 1.54 6.13
CA ILE A 277 -24.59 1.45 5.77
C ILE A 277 -24.37 0.40 4.69
N GLY A 278 -24.98 -0.79 4.83
CA GLY A 278 -24.87 -1.84 3.81
C GLY A 278 -25.32 -1.36 2.43
N TYR A 279 -26.49 -0.67 2.37
CA TYR A 279 -26.97 -0.09 1.10
C TYR A 279 -26.07 1.03 0.58
N SER A 280 -25.57 1.93 1.45
CA SER A 280 -24.73 3.05 1.03
C SER A 280 -23.37 2.64 0.45
N VAL A 281 -22.91 1.43 0.70
CA VAL A 281 -21.68 0.89 0.12
C VAL A 281 -21.96 -0.13 -1.01
N GLY A 282 -23.21 -0.25 -1.47
CA GLY A 282 -23.56 -1.01 -2.67
C GLY A 282 -24.00 -2.46 -2.45
N PHE A 283 -24.30 -2.87 -1.21
CA PHE A 283 -24.96 -4.17 -1.00
C PHE A 283 -26.47 -4.05 -1.22
N THR A 284 -27.02 -4.96 -1.99
CA THR A 284 -28.48 -5.01 -2.26
C THR A 284 -29.27 -5.73 -1.16
N SER A 285 -28.60 -6.40 -0.21
CA SER A 285 -29.23 -7.17 0.86
C SER A 285 -28.46 -7.01 2.18
N PRO A 286 -29.12 -6.57 3.26
CA PRO A 286 -28.52 -6.50 4.59
C PRO A 286 -27.95 -7.84 5.08
N ALA A 287 -28.62 -8.94 4.76
CA ALA A 287 -28.16 -10.28 5.11
C ALA A 287 -26.85 -10.64 4.39
N HIS A 288 -26.73 -10.27 3.12
CA HIS A 288 -25.48 -10.43 2.35
C HIS A 288 -24.37 -9.56 2.91
N PHE A 289 -24.65 -8.30 3.21
CA PHE A 289 -23.71 -7.39 3.85
C PHE A 289 -23.18 -7.97 5.18
N CYS A 290 -24.06 -8.35 6.10
CA CYS A 290 -23.64 -8.89 7.40
C CYS A 290 -22.81 -10.18 7.26
N ARG A 291 -23.14 -11.05 6.31
CA ARG A 291 -22.37 -12.26 6.02
C ARG A 291 -20.98 -11.94 5.48
N MET A 292 -20.88 -11.01 4.52
CA MET A 292 -19.58 -10.57 3.98
C MET A 292 -18.76 -9.84 5.04
N PHE A 293 -19.38 -8.96 5.82
CA PHE A 293 -18.71 -8.26 6.91
C PHE A 293 -18.08 -9.24 7.91
N ARG A 294 -18.86 -10.24 8.36
CA ARG A 294 -18.33 -11.29 9.26
C ARG A 294 -17.21 -12.09 8.60
N ARG A 295 -17.32 -12.38 7.31
CA ARG A 295 -16.26 -13.07 6.56
C ARG A 295 -14.95 -12.29 6.52
N PHE A 296 -15.01 -10.96 6.28
CA PHE A 296 -13.82 -10.11 6.13
C PHE A 296 -13.30 -9.53 7.44
N ARG A 297 -14.11 -9.44 8.50
CA ARG A 297 -13.76 -8.81 9.78
C ARG A 297 -13.88 -9.73 11.00
N GLY A 298 -14.29 -10.97 10.83
CA GLY A 298 -14.41 -11.94 11.90
C GLY A 298 -15.54 -11.66 12.90
N SER A 299 -16.26 -10.53 12.77
CA SER A 299 -17.36 -10.12 13.65
C SER A 299 -18.49 -9.48 12.86
N SER A 300 -19.70 -9.36 13.46
CA SER A 300 -20.78 -8.63 12.83
C SER A 300 -20.52 -7.13 12.78
N PRO A 301 -21.15 -6.37 11.84
CA PRO A 301 -21.03 -4.91 11.80
C PRO A 301 -21.42 -4.23 13.13
N ARG A 302 -22.40 -4.79 13.84
CA ARG A 302 -22.85 -4.29 15.14
C ARG A 302 -21.80 -4.50 16.22
N GLU A 303 -21.23 -5.69 16.32
CA GLU A 303 -20.13 -5.99 17.25
C GLU A 303 -18.89 -5.15 16.96
N TYR A 304 -18.58 -4.95 15.67
CA TYR A 304 -17.48 -4.09 15.23
C TYR A 304 -17.69 -2.64 15.69
N ARG A 305 -18.87 -2.06 15.47
CA ARG A 305 -19.24 -0.71 15.93
C ARG A 305 -19.12 -0.57 17.45
N LEU A 306 -19.58 -1.56 18.21
CA LEU A 306 -19.49 -1.51 19.68
C LEU A 306 -18.06 -1.54 20.18
N ARG A 307 -17.16 -2.30 19.56
CA ARG A 307 -15.75 -2.37 19.95
C ARG A 307 -14.96 -1.08 19.72
N ILE A 308 -15.39 -0.26 18.77
CA ILE A 308 -14.65 0.96 18.39
C ILE A 308 -15.16 2.19 19.18
N ASN A 309 -16.38 2.14 19.69
CA ASN A 309 -17.00 3.26 20.43
C ASN A 309 -16.88 3.09 21.96
N TYR A 310 -16.12 2.11 22.41
CA TYR A 310 -15.68 1.91 23.79
C TYR A 310 -14.14 2.08 23.86
#